data_c3ea88f5eb92de3f72545208360812c2
#
_entry.id   c3ea88f5eb92de3f72545208360812c2
#
_cell.length_a   1.000
_cell.length_b   1.000
_cell.length_c   1.000
_cell.angle_alpha   90.00
_cell.angle_beta   90.00
_cell.angle_gamma   90.00
#
_symmetry.space_group_name_H-M   'P 1'
#
loop_
_entity.id
_entity.type
_entity.pdbx_description
1 polymer ?
#
loop_
_entity_poly.entity_id
_entity_poly.type
_entity_poly.pdbx_seq_one_letter_code
_entity_poly.pdbx_strand_id
1 'polypeptide(L)'
;ETAWLFLQSVMARIERSPHGRCGIVVPNSVLFDTGVGGKIKADLMSRFNLHTVLRLPNGVFAPYTIIPSNVLFFEKGHQGPVWFYEIPAPEGRKNYTKTKPMRFEEFADCAAWWGGRRREGRVENERAWRVDAATIRESGYNLDLHNPHRPDDLAHRSPKELVAELIETERELLRLYEDLQREIDGFAL
;
A
#
# COMPACT_ATOMS: atom_id res chain seq x y z
N GLU A 1 12.36 7.52 -13.16
CA GLU A 1 12.48 6.89 -11.84
C GLU A 1 12.89 5.42 -11.96
N THR A 2 13.79 4.98 -11.08
CA THR A 2 14.40 3.64 -11.14
C THR A 2 13.37 2.51 -11.04
N ALA A 3 12.32 2.68 -10.27
CA ALA A 3 11.26 1.68 -10.10
C ALA A 3 10.59 1.31 -11.43
N TRP A 4 10.35 2.30 -12.30
CA TRP A 4 9.76 2.08 -13.62
C TRP A 4 10.69 1.33 -14.57
N LEU A 5 11.98 1.63 -14.53
CA LEU A 5 12.98 0.91 -15.33
C LEU A 5 13.10 -0.56 -14.90
N PHE A 6 13.04 -0.83 -13.59
CA PHE A 6 13.02 -2.20 -13.08
C PHE A 6 11.77 -2.95 -13.54
N LEU A 7 10.60 -2.34 -13.43
CA LEU A 7 9.35 -2.96 -13.89
C LEU A 7 9.41 -3.31 -15.37
N GLN A 8 9.84 -2.39 -16.23
CA GLN A 8 9.99 -2.62 -17.67
C GLN A 8 11.03 -3.71 -17.97
N SER A 9 12.15 -3.75 -17.26
CA SER A 9 13.17 -4.79 -17.40
C SER A 9 12.62 -6.17 -17.04
N VAL A 10 11.82 -6.26 -15.98
CA VAL A 10 11.16 -7.50 -15.56
C VAL A 10 10.12 -7.92 -16.59
N MET A 11 9.29 -7.01 -17.09
CA MET A 11 8.31 -7.28 -18.14
C MET A 11 8.99 -7.89 -19.38
N ALA A 12 10.10 -7.30 -19.85
CA ALA A 12 10.86 -7.82 -20.98
C ALA A 12 11.42 -9.24 -20.76
N ARG A 13 11.79 -9.58 -19.51
CA ARG A 13 12.25 -10.94 -19.17
C ARG A 13 11.09 -11.94 -19.17
N ILE A 14 9.96 -11.56 -18.60
CA ILE A 14 8.76 -12.42 -18.53
C ILE A 14 8.19 -12.69 -19.91
N GLU A 15 8.24 -11.71 -20.79
CA GLU A 15 7.78 -11.87 -22.18
C GLU A 15 8.52 -12.99 -22.92
N ARG A 16 9.80 -13.19 -22.63
CA ARG A 16 10.63 -14.26 -23.22
C ARG A 16 10.39 -15.64 -22.59
N SER A 17 9.73 -15.69 -21.43
CA SER A 17 9.45 -16.94 -20.73
C SER A 17 8.06 -17.47 -21.07
N PRO A 18 7.88 -18.73 -21.48
CA PRO A 18 6.56 -19.29 -21.81
C PRO A 18 5.62 -19.34 -20.61
N HIS A 19 6.15 -19.41 -19.38
CA HIS A 19 5.38 -19.49 -18.13
C HIS A 19 5.82 -18.43 -17.12
N GLY A 20 6.23 -17.26 -17.64
CA GLY A 20 6.74 -16.17 -16.81
C GLY A 20 5.70 -15.63 -15.83
N ARG A 21 6.08 -15.58 -14.56
CA ARG A 21 5.31 -14.96 -13.47
C ARG A 21 6.20 -14.03 -12.69
N CYS A 22 5.61 -12.97 -12.16
CA CYS A 22 6.30 -11.97 -11.38
C CYS A 22 5.57 -11.64 -10.08
N GLY A 23 6.35 -11.47 -9.02
CA GLY A 23 5.99 -10.69 -7.86
C GLY A 23 7.06 -9.61 -7.67
N ILE A 24 6.71 -8.35 -7.80
CA ILE A 24 7.64 -7.23 -7.67
C ILE A 24 7.18 -6.27 -6.60
N VAL A 25 8.10 -5.93 -5.69
CA VAL A 25 7.87 -4.90 -4.68
C VAL A 25 8.06 -3.53 -5.33
N VAL A 26 7.08 -2.65 -5.13
CA VAL A 26 7.09 -1.28 -5.63
C VAL A 26 6.67 -0.30 -4.54
N PRO A 27 7.20 0.93 -4.54
CA PRO A 27 6.72 1.97 -3.64
C PRO A 27 5.30 2.41 -4.01
N ASN A 28 4.59 3.02 -3.06
CA ASN A 28 3.20 3.45 -3.27
C ASN A 28 3.06 4.44 -4.43
N SER A 29 4.09 5.25 -4.71
CA SER A 29 4.11 6.18 -5.85
C SER A 29 3.82 5.50 -7.19
N VAL A 30 4.23 4.24 -7.35
CA VAL A 30 3.96 3.45 -8.57
C VAL A 30 2.45 3.22 -8.77
N LEU A 31 1.68 3.11 -7.69
CA LEU A 31 0.25 2.86 -7.81
C LEU A 31 -0.50 4.09 -8.33
N PHE A 32 -0.23 5.28 -7.78
CA PHE A 32 -1.00 6.49 -8.10
C PHE A 32 -0.46 7.32 -9.27
N ASP A 33 0.79 7.10 -9.74
CA ASP A 33 1.33 7.83 -10.90
C ASP A 33 0.52 7.52 -12.17
N THR A 34 -0.22 8.51 -12.66
CA THR A 34 -1.05 8.43 -13.88
C THR A 34 -0.35 9.06 -15.11
N GLY A 35 0.80 9.70 -14.94
CA GLY A 35 1.58 10.30 -16.00
C GLY A 35 2.37 9.28 -16.82
N VAL A 36 3.70 9.28 -16.68
CA VAL A 36 4.59 8.29 -17.32
C VAL A 36 4.28 6.89 -16.76
N GLY A 37 4.05 6.80 -15.45
CA GLY A 37 3.67 5.56 -14.79
C GLY A 37 2.36 4.99 -15.31
N GLY A 38 1.37 5.83 -15.62
CA GLY A 38 0.13 5.39 -16.25
C GLY A 38 0.36 4.69 -17.58
N LYS A 39 1.26 5.22 -18.43
CA LYS A 39 1.62 4.59 -19.72
C LYS A 39 2.30 3.23 -19.52
N ILE A 40 3.17 3.10 -18.54
CA ILE A 40 3.86 1.84 -18.23
C ILE A 40 2.87 0.81 -17.67
N LYS A 41 1.94 1.23 -16.81
CA LYS A 41 0.87 0.36 -16.31
C LYS A 41 -0.11 -0.04 -17.42
N ALA A 42 -0.38 0.84 -18.38
CA ALA A 42 -1.14 0.51 -19.58
C ALA A 42 -0.45 -0.58 -20.41
N ASP A 43 0.85 -0.45 -20.65
CA ASP A 43 1.66 -1.46 -21.34
C ASP A 43 1.66 -2.79 -20.57
N LEU A 44 1.85 -2.75 -19.24
CA LEU A 44 1.77 -3.92 -18.37
C LEU A 44 0.42 -4.65 -18.54
N MET A 45 -0.70 -3.94 -18.39
CA MET A 45 -2.04 -4.53 -18.47
C MET A 45 -2.47 -4.90 -19.89
N SER A 46 -1.81 -4.40 -20.93
CA SER A 46 -2.06 -4.80 -22.31
C SER A 46 -1.37 -6.11 -22.70
N ARG A 47 -0.23 -6.40 -22.10
CA ARG A 47 0.65 -7.53 -22.47
C ARG A 47 0.61 -8.67 -21.46
N PHE A 48 0.23 -8.38 -20.23
CA PHE A 48 0.22 -9.33 -19.13
C PHE A 48 -1.10 -9.26 -18.37
N ASN A 49 -1.34 -10.28 -17.56
CA ASN A 49 -2.42 -10.30 -16.58
C ASN A 49 -1.89 -9.82 -15.23
N LEU A 50 -2.08 -8.54 -14.90
CA LEU A 50 -1.92 -8.03 -13.54
C LEU A 50 -3.11 -8.54 -12.72
N HIS A 51 -2.90 -9.58 -11.93
CA HIS A 51 -4.01 -10.26 -11.26
C HIS A 51 -4.13 -9.93 -9.77
N THR A 52 -3.08 -9.39 -9.13
CA THR A 52 -3.14 -9.07 -7.70
C THR A 52 -2.20 -7.92 -7.35
N VAL A 53 -2.72 -6.97 -6.59
CA VAL A 53 -1.97 -5.92 -5.88
C VAL A 53 -2.07 -6.22 -4.40
N LEU A 54 -0.94 -6.54 -3.76
CA LEU A 54 -0.86 -6.75 -2.32
C LEU A 54 -0.34 -5.47 -1.68
N ARG A 55 -1.15 -4.86 -0.83
CA ARG A 55 -0.77 -3.64 -0.08
C ARG A 55 -0.15 -4.03 1.24
N LEU A 56 1.07 -3.57 1.47
CA LEU A 56 1.81 -3.83 2.69
C LEU A 56 1.64 -2.68 3.68
N PRO A 57 1.60 -2.96 4.98
CA PRO A 57 1.54 -1.92 6.00
C PRO A 57 2.84 -1.12 6.07
N ASN A 58 2.78 0.02 6.76
CA ASN A 58 3.92 0.91 6.90
C ASN A 58 5.09 0.27 7.67
N GLY A 59 6.32 0.63 7.27
CA GLY A 59 7.54 0.26 7.98
C GLY A 59 8.01 -1.18 7.75
N VAL A 60 7.43 -1.95 6.82
CA VAL A 60 7.86 -3.33 6.51
C VAL A 60 9.35 -3.40 6.16
N PHE A 61 9.89 -2.35 5.53
CA PHE A 61 11.30 -2.25 5.16
C PHE A 61 12.12 -1.37 6.10
N ALA A 62 11.64 -1.12 7.33
CA ALA A 62 12.44 -0.40 8.34
C ALA A 62 13.72 -1.19 8.69
N PRO A 63 14.87 -0.53 8.91
CA PRO A 63 15.10 0.91 9.01
C PRO A 63 15.38 1.62 7.68
N TYR A 64 15.42 0.91 6.56
CA TYR A 64 15.83 1.45 5.26
C TYR A 64 14.83 2.46 4.69
N THR A 65 13.54 2.18 4.85
CA THR A 65 12.46 3.08 4.46
C THR A 65 11.20 2.82 5.29
N ILE A 66 10.43 3.88 5.53
CA ILE A 66 9.08 3.82 6.12
C ILE A 66 7.99 4.01 5.04
N ILE A 67 8.40 4.23 3.79
CA ILE A 67 7.48 4.47 2.68
C ILE A 67 6.58 3.23 2.49
N PRO A 68 5.26 3.41 2.39
CA PRO A 68 4.35 2.32 2.06
C PRO A 68 4.76 1.64 0.76
N SER A 69 4.76 0.32 0.78
CA SER A 69 5.16 -0.49 -0.37
C SER A 69 4.05 -1.49 -0.72
N ASN A 70 4.06 -1.91 -1.97
CA ASN A 70 3.09 -2.85 -2.49
C ASN A 70 3.79 -3.95 -3.27
N VAL A 71 3.13 -5.08 -3.47
CA VAL A 71 3.63 -6.13 -4.36
C VAL A 71 2.65 -6.28 -5.52
N LEU A 72 3.16 -6.10 -6.74
CA LEU A 72 2.41 -6.37 -7.96
C LEU A 72 2.68 -7.80 -8.41
N PHE A 73 1.61 -8.58 -8.59
CA PHE A 73 1.70 -9.93 -9.11
C PHE A 73 1.06 -9.99 -10.50
N PHE A 74 1.87 -10.36 -11.48
CA PHE A 74 1.41 -10.50 -12.86
C PHE A 74 2.08 -11.68 -13.57
N GLU A 75 1.44 -12.15 -14.62
CA GLU A 75 1.90 -13.27 -15.44
C GLU A 75 1.49 -13.08 -16.89
N LYS A 76 2.00 -13.93 -17.78
CA LYS A 76 1.49 -13.98 -19.15
C LYS A 76 0.02 -14.38 -19.18
N GLY A 77 -0.77 -13.69 -19.97
CA GLY A 77 -2.19 -13.97 -20.12
C GLY A 77 -3.00 -12.72 -20.44
N HIS A 78 -4.27 -12.93 -20.73
CA HIS A 78 -5.20 -11.84 -20.94
C HIS A 78 -5.55 -11.18 -19.61
N GLN A 79 -5.64 -9.85 -19.63
CA GLN A 79 -6.01 -9.08 -18.45
C GLN A 79 -7.44 -9.39 -18.01
N GLY A 80 -7.55 -9.96 -16.85
CA GLY A 80 -8.80 -10.12 -16.11
C GLY A 80 -8.99 -9.01 -15.07
N PRO A 81 -9.94 -9.16 -14.15
CA PRO A 81 -10.09 -8.25 -13.02
C PRO A 81 -8.84 -8.31 -12.13
N VAL A 82 -8.54 -7.18 -11.50
CA VAL A 82 -7.43 -7.05 -10.55
C VAL A 82 -7.96 -7.22 -9.14
N TRP A 83 -7.35 -8.12 -8.38
CA TRP A 83 -7.61 -8.27 -6.97
C TRP A 83 -6.66 -7.41 -6.16
N PHE A 84 -7.20 -6.76 -5.16
CA PHE A 84 -6.45 -6.05 -4.13
C PHE A 84 -6.57 -6.81 -2.82
N TYR A 85 -5.48 -6.85 -2.07
CA TYR A 85 -5.46 -7.40 -0.72
C TYR A 85 -4.64 -6.49 0.18
N GLU A 86 -5.18 -6.09 1.33
CA GLU A 86 -4.47 -5.28 2.33
C GLU A 86 -4.03 -6.14 3.50
N ILE A 87 -2.73 -6.16 3.77
CA ILE A 87 -2.20 -6.69 5.02
C ILE A 87 -2.45 -5.64 6.10
N PRO A 88 -3.10 -6.00 7.22
CA PRO A 88 -3.39 -5.05 8.28
C PRO A 88 -2.10 -4.56 8.95
N ALA A 89 -2.17 -3.38 9.56
CA ALA A 89 -1.12 -2.93 10.47
C ALA A 89 -0.97 -3.92 11.64
N PRO A 90 0.23 -4.02 12.23
CA PRO A 90 0.45 -4.92 13.36
C PRO A 90 -0.43 -4.51 14.55
N GLU A 91 -0.98 -5.49 15.25
CA GLU A 91 -1.86 -5.27 16.39
C GLU A 91 -1.20 -4.37 17.46
N GLY A 92 -1.92 -3.36 17.92
CA GLY A 92 -1.46 -2.39 18.90
C GLY A 92 -0.34 -1.45 18.45
N ARG A 93 -0.01 -1.41 17.14
CA ARG A 93 1.05 -0.56 16.59
C ARG A 93 0.66 -0.01 15.21
N LYS A 94 1.11 1.20 14.90
CA LYS A 94 0.85 1.83 13.60
C LYS A 94 1.79 1.34 12.48
N ASN A 95 3.02 0.90 12.85
CA ASN A 95 4.08 0.58 11.89
C ASN A 95 4.91 -0.61 12.37
N TYR A 96 5.58 -1.28 11.44
CA TYR A 96 6.72 -2.17 11.72
C TYR A 96 7.99 -1.34 11.96
N THR A 97 8.94 -1.91 12.70
CA THR A 97 10.21 -1.27 13.04
C THR A 97 11.35 -2.28 12.91
N LYS A 98 12.61 -1.79 12.92
CA LYS A 98 13.80 -2.67 12.92
C LYS A 98 13.77 -3.71 14.05
N THR A 99 13.32 -3.34 15.24
CA THR A 99 13.25 -4.21 16.42
C THR A 99 12.03 -5.11 16.47
N LYS A 100 10.99 -4.77 15.71
CA LYS A 100 9.75 -5.54 15.59
C LYS A 100 9.37 -5.63 14.11
N PRO A 101 10.12 -6.39 13.29
CA PRO A 101 9.86 -6.55 11.86
C PRO A 101 8.61 -7.37 11.62
N MET A 102 8.07 -7.28 10.41
CA MET A 102 7.01 -8.15 9.92
C MET A 102 7.51 -9.59 9.86
N ARG A 103 6.66 -10.53 10.26
CA ARG A 103 6.96 -11.96 10.22
C ARG A 103 6.18 -12.65 9.11
N PHE A 104 6.68 -13.78 8.64
CA PHE A 104 6.05 -14.53 7.56
C PHE A 104 4.64 -15.04 7.96
N GLU A 105 4.43 -15.39 9.21
CA GLU A 105 3.15 -15.87 9.74
C GLU A 105 2.02 -14.84 9.59
N GLU A 106 2.35 -13.55 9.51
CA GLU A 106 1.38 -12.47 9.33
C GLU A 106 0.77 -12.46 7.91
N PHE A 107 1.33 -13.24 6.98
CA PHE A 107 0.75 -13.50 5.66
C PHE A 107 -0.22 -14.69 5.64
N ALA A 108 -0.45 -15.39 6.74
CA ALA A 108 -1.25 -16.62 6.78
C ALA A 108 -2.65 -16.43 6.21
N ASP A 109 -3.35 -15.37 6.59
CA ASP A 109 -4.70 -15.04 6.08
C ASP A 109 -4.67 -14.76 4.57
N CYS A 110 -3.67 -14.00 4.11
CA CYS A 110 -3.48 -13.72 2.69
C CYS A 110 -3.19 -15.01 1.90
N ALA A 111 -2.35 -15.89 2.45
CA ALA A 111 -2.02 -17.16 1.83
C ALA A 111 -3.23 -18.10 1.75
N ALA A 112 -4.06 -18.14 2.80
CA ALA A 112 -5.32 -18.90 2.81
C ALA A 112 -6.31 -18.37 1.79
N TRP A 113 -6.45 -17.03 1.69
CA TRP A 113 -7.30 -16.37 0.71
C TRP A 113 -6.80 -16.52 -0.73
N TRP A 114 -5.49 -16.74 -0.94
CA TRP A 114 -4.84 -16.70 -2.26
C TRP A 114 -5.45 -17.64 -3.29
N GLY A 115 -6.05 -18.77 -2.88
CA GLY A 115 -6.68 -19.72 -3.78
C GLY A 115 -5.67 -20.58 -4.57
N GLY A 116 -4.49 -20.82 -4.00
CA GLY A 116 -3.45 -21.66 -4.58
C GLY A 116 -2.91 -21.15 -5.91
N ARG A 117 -2.35 -22.04 -6.72
CA ARG A 117 -1.72 -21.68 -8.00
C ARG A 117 -2.69 -21.11 -9.03
N ARG A 118 -3.96 -21.55 -9.01
CA ARG A 118 -5.00 -21.13 -9.95
C ARG A 118 -5.79 -19.92 -9.47
N ARG A 119 -5.59 -19.51 -8.20
CA ARG A 119 -6.31 -18.40 -7.58
C ARG A 119 -7.83 -18.60 -7.57
N GLU A 120 -8.25 -19.86 -7.41
CA GLU A 120 -9.66 -20.24 -7.38
C GLU A 120 -10.27 -19.97 -5.99
N GLY A 121 -11.57 -19.71 -5.96
CA GLY A 121 -12.30 -19.53 -4.70
C GLY A 121 -12.03 -18.22 -3.97
N ARG A 122 -11.38 -17.25 -4.58
CA ARG A 122 -11.22 -15.91 -3.99
C ARG A 122 -12.57 -15.23 -3.82
N VAL A 123 -12.81 -14.71 -2.63
CA VAL A 123 -13.99 -13.93 -2.30
C VAL A 123 -13.59 -12.57 -1.77
N GLU A 124 -14.44 -11.57 -1.96
CA GLU A 124 -14.29 -10.27 -1.34
C GLU A 124 -14.55 -10.37 0.16
N ASN A 125 -13.76 -9.65 0.94
CA ASN A 125 -13.89 -9.53 2.39
C ASN A 125 -13.32 -8.18 2.86
N GLU A 126 -13.25 -7.96 4.16
CA GLU A 126 -12.75 -6.71 4.75
C GLU A 126 -11.36 -6.28 4.27
N ARG A 127 -10.53 -7.22 3.78
CA ARG A 127 -9.14 -6.99 3.34
C ARG A 127 -8.94 -7.19 1.84
N ALA A 128 -9.90 -7.80 1.17
CA ALA A 128 -9.78 -8.18 -0.23
C ALA A 128 -10.97 -7.71 -1.05
N TRP A 129 -10.69 -7.06 -2.18
CA TRP A 129 -11.71 -6.62 -3.13
C TRP A 129 -11.21 -6.77 -4.57
N ARG A 130 -12.14 -6.73 -5.49
CA ARG A 130 -11.89 -6.90 -6.91
C ARG A 130 -12.28 -5.65 -7.68
N VAL A 131 -11.47 -5.27 -8.65
CA VAL A 131 -11.74 -4.14 -9.54
C VAL A 131 -11.60 -4.58 -10.98
N ASP A 132 -12.55 -4.21 -11.80
CA ASP A 132 -12.51 -4.53 -13.23
C ASP A 132 -11.44 -3.72 -13.95
N ALA A 133 -10.77 -4.37 -14.91
CA ALA A 133 -9.72 -3.73 -15.68
C ALA A 133 -10.20 -2.49 -16.48
N ALA A 134 -11.49 -2.42 -16.80
CA ALA A 134 -12.10 -1.25 -17.44
C ALA A 134 -12.06 -0.03 -16.51
N THR A 135 -12.47 -0.18 -15.26
CA THR A 135 -12.45 0.89 -14.25
C THR A 135 -11.02 1.41 -14.02
N ILE A 136 -10.04 0.51 -13.98
CA ILE A 136 -8.62 0.91 -13.85
C ILE A 136 -8.16 1.71 -15.08
N ARG A 137 -8.56 1.33 -16.29
CA ARG A 137 -8.24 2.10 -17.50
C ARG A 137 -8.87 3.50 -17.50
N GLU A 138 -10.13 3.58 -17.13
CA GLU A 138 -10.88 4.85 -17.05
C GLU A 138 -10.28 5.82 -16.02
N SER A 139 -9.68 5.31 -14.94
CA SER A 139 -8.98 6.11 -13.94
C SER A 139 -7.54 6.50 -14.34
N GLY A 140 -7.15 6.30 -15.61
CA GLY A 140 -5.78 6.57 -16.07
C GLY A 140 -4.76 5.57 -15.53
N TYR A 141 -5.18 4.32 -15.30
CA TYR A 141 -4.39 3.25 -14.70
C TYR A 141 -3.94 3.56 -13.27
N ASN A 142 -4.75 4.29 -12.52
CA ASN A 142 -4.56 4.45 -11.09
C ASN A 142 -4.83 3.11 -10.38
N LEU A 143 -3.83 2.59 -9.67
CA LEU A 143 -3.94 1.37 -8.84
C LEU A 143 -4.00 1.69 -7.34
N ASP A 144 -3.94 2.97 -6.95
CA ASP A 144 -4.12 3.40 -5.56
C ASP A 144 -5.61 3.59 -5.26
N LEU A 145 -6.32 2.48 -5.28
CA LEU A 145 -7.76 2.44 -5.09
C LEU A 145 -8.07 2.18 -3.62
N HIS A 146 -9.06 2.90 -3.10
CA HIS A 146 -9.51 2.73 -1.72
C HIS A 146 -10.23 1.38 -1.54
N ASN A 147 -10.07 0.76 -0.37
CA ASN A 147 -10.77 -0.46 -0.01
C ASN A 147 -12.24 -0.14 0.27
N PRO A 148 -13.20 -0.64 -0.54
CA PRO A 148 -14.62 -0.32 -0.38
C PRO A 148 -15.25 -0.92 0.88
N HIS A 149 -14.60 -1.93 1.48
CA HIS A 149 -15.09 -2.59 2.69
C HIS A 149 -14.53 -1.97 3.98
N ARG A 150 -13.62 -1.00 3.86
CA ARG A 150 -13.06 -0.29 5.00
C ARG A 150 -13.93 0.92 5.31
N PRO A 151 -14.37 1.10 6.57
CA PRO A 151 -15.03 2.34 6.97
C PRO A 151 -14.12 3.53 6.63
N ASP A 152 -14.68 4.53 5.98
CA ASP A 152 -13.96 5.75 5.69
C ASP A 152 -13.80 6.54 7.00
N ASP A 153 -12.68 6.31 7.70
CA ASP A 153 -12.36 7.00 8.96
C ASP A 153 -12.33 8.54 8.79
N LEU A 154 -12.19 9.01 7.54
CA LEU A 154 -12.21 10.45 7.23
C LEU A 154 -13.62 11.01 7.03
N ALA A 155 -14.62 10.15 6.77
CA ALA A 155 -15.98 10.60 6.46
C ALA A 155 -16.79 11.07 7.68
N HIS A 156 -16.31 10.83 8.90
CA HIS A 156 -17.11 11.04 10.12
C HIS A 156 -16.67 12.16 11.03
N ARG A 157 -15.56 12.84 10.75
CA ARG A 157 -15.16 14.01 11.55
C ARG A 157 -15.49 15.31 10.82
N SER A 158 -16.36 16.10 11.41
CA SER A 158 -16.65 17.42 10.86
C SER A 158 -15.39 18.30 10.91
N PRO A 159 -15.21 19.24 9.96
CA PRO A 159 -14.09 20.20 10.03
C PRO A 159 -14.00 20.92 11.39
N LYS A 160 -15.14 21.13 12.02
CA LYS A 160 -15.23 21.76 13.36
C LYS A 160 -14.62 20.88 14.44
N GLU A 161 -14.84 19.59 14.41
CA GLU A 161 -14.23 18.62 15.35
C GLU A 161 -12.73 18.49 15.14
N LEU A 162 -12.27 18.45 13.89
CA LEU A 162 -10.85 18.41 13.57
C LEU A 162 -10.11 19.67 14.04
N VAL A 163 -10.71 20.85 13.86
CA VAL A 163 -10.14 22.11 14.34
C VAL A 163 -10.11 22.16 15.87
N ALA A 164 -11.15 21.65 16.53
CA ALA A 164 -11.18 21.59 17.98
C ALA A 164 -10.07 20.68 18.56
N GLU A 165 -9.85 19.50 17.95
CA GLU A 165 -8.79 18.56 18.32
C GLU A 165 -7.38 19.17 18.09
N LEU A 166 -7.19 19.87 16.96
CA LEU A 166 -5.95 20.59 16.69
C LEU A 166 -5.66 21.65 17.76
N ILE A 167 -6.65 22.47 18.13
CA ILE A 167 -6.50 23.48 19.17
C ILE A 167 -6.15 22.86 20.52
N GLU A 168 -6.73 21.71 20.85
CA GLU A 168 -6.44 21.00 22.10
C GLU A 168 -5.01 20.45 22.10
N THR A 169 -4.57 19.82 21.00
CA THR A 169 -3.19 19.32 20.81
C THR A 169 -2.17 20.45 20.91
N GLU A 170 -2.42 21.59 20.28
CA GLU A 170 -1.55 22.77 20.34
C GLU A 170 -1.44 23.33 21.77
N ARG A 171 -2.52 23.34 22.52
CA ARG A 171 -2.50 23.78 23.94
C ARG A 171 -1.69 22.83 24.81
N GLU A 172 -1.77 21.54 24.56
CA GLU A 172 -1.00 20.52 25.28
C GLU A 172 0.50 20.67 24.98
N LEU A 173 0.84 20.92 23.72
CA LEU A 173 2.20 21.18 23.25
C LEU A 173 2.79 22.45 23.91
N LEU A 174 2.03 23.52 23.99
CA LEU A 174 2.43 24.77 24.69
C LEU A 174 2.72 24.53 26.17
N ARG A 175 1.88 23.76 26.87
CA ARG A 175 2.13 23.40 28.28
C ARG A 175 3.44 22.63 28.42
N LEU A 176 3.71 21.67 27.56
CA LEU A 176 4.96 20.91 27.59
C LEU A 176 6.18 21.81 27.34
N TYR A 177 6.08 22.79 26.47
CA TYR A 177 7.15 23.77 26.24
C TYR A 177 7.37 24.67 27.45
N GLU A 178 6.31 25.13 28.11
CA GLU A 178 6.40 25.93 29.32
C GLU A 178 7.00 25.15 30.51
N ASP A 179 6.68 23.87 30.63
CA ASP A 179 7.25 22.97 31.62
C ASP A 179 8.74 22.75 31.37
N LEU A 180 9.12 22.46 30.10
CA LEU A 180 10.51 22.32 29.72
C LEU A 180 11.32 23.59 29.96
N GLN A 181 10.75 24.75 29.65
CA GLN A 181 11.42 26.03 29.91
C GLN A 181 11.65 26.27 31.41
N ARG A 182 10.66 25.93 32.26
CA ARG A 182 10.83 26.00 33.73
C ARG A 182 11.92 25.06 34.25
N GLU A 183 12.02 23.85 33.69
CA GLU A 183 13.11 22.93 34.04
C GLU A 183 14.47 23.50 33.65
N ILE A 184 14.62 24.03 32.44
CA ILE A 184 15.87 24.64 31.97
C ILE A 184 16.27 25.82 32.83
N ASP A 185 15.33 26.71 33.15
CA ASP A 185 15.57 27.88 33.99
C ASP A 185 15.93 27.47 35.44
N GLY A 186 15.38 26.33 35.90
CA GLY A 186 15.72 25.77 37.23
C GLY A 186 17.10 25.12 37.32
N PHE A 187 17.71 24.72 36.18
CA PHE A 187 19.08 24.22 36.11
C PHE A 187 20.15 25.33 35.94
N ALA A 188 19.73 26.56 35.68
CA ALA A 188 20.62 27.71 35.46
C ALA A 188 20.97 28.49 36.73
N LEU A 189 20.59 28.01 37.91
CA LEU A 189 20.93 28.48 39.25
C LEU A 189 21.80 27.45 39.96
#